data_dc42bb5bacd757ab5535ac97ae8ce6a7
#
_entry.id   dc42bb5bacd757ab5535ac97ae8ce6a7
#
_cell.length_a   1.000
_cell.length_b   1.000
_cell.length_c   1.000
_cell.angle_alpha   90.00
_cell.angle_beta   90.00
_cell.angle_gamma   90.00
#
_symmetry.space_group_name_H-M   'P 1'
#
loop_
_entity.id
_entity.type
_entity.pdbx_description
1 polymer ?
#
loop_
_entity_poly.entity_id
_entity_poly.type
_entity_poly.pdbx_seq_one_letter_code
_entity_poly.pdbx_strand_id
1 'polypeptide(L)'
;GELTEAISSCQSSLVLASAFIKTAAVIEVLKSLPDTVTVTVIARWQARDLVFQASDLSIYEFCREKGYAFGINPSFHGKLYVFDRKKILLGSANLTARGLGLTDAGNFEFGTKIEPRAGDIERLDDFFESEVRWMDDATYFRLKAYVDLVGSEALSYSGEIEWPDHILNAVRKPVKYLWAKELVFCTPQQLAFPNFDSDSVRHDFDLLGMGIDNFSEKLIKAAFRRTRLYQWLMLVISSNPRANFGYLSSQLHEGLLDDPAPYRKDVKYFVGILFEWMAYMPECFKVTQHKITRSVEMVGHE
;
A
#
# COMPACT_ATOMS: atom_id res chain seq x y z
N GLY A 1 -21.15 -18.77 -15.50
CA GLY A 1 -19.80 -18.76 -16.12
C GLY A 1 -18.80 -19.48 -15.21
N GLU A 2 -17.56 -19.66 -15.68
CA GLU A 2 -16.52 -20.47 -15.00
C GLU A 2 -16.23 -20.06 -13.53
N LEU A 3 -16.26 -18.76 -13.24
CA LEU A 3 -16.07 -18.27 -11.86
C LEU A 3 -17.21 -18.73 -10.96
N THR A 4 -18.46 -18.58 -11.38
CA THR A 4 -19.65 -18.97 -10.59
C THR A 4 -19.67 -20.48 -10.33
N GLU A 5 -19.31 -21.29 -11.34
CA GLU A 5 -19.19 -22.74 -11.20
C GLU A 5 -18.07 -23.14 -10.22
N ALA A 6 -16.91 -22.49 -10.31
CA ALA A 6 -15.81 -22.73 -9.39
C ALA A 6 -16.18 -22.34 -7.96
N ILE A 7 -16.89 -21.23 -7.74
CA ILE A 7 -17.39 -20.78 -6.43
C ILE A 7 -18.38 -21.81 -5.86
N SER A 8 -19.35 -22.30 -6.65
CA SER A 8 -20.33 -23.26 -6.17
C SER A 8 -19.72 -24.61 -5.80
N SER A 9 -18.54 -24.94 -6.30
CA SER A 9 -17.81 -26.16 -5.98
C SER A 9 -16.83 -26.02 -4.81
N CYS A 10 -16.65 -24.81 -4.28
CA CYS A 10 -15.73 -24.52 -3.20
C CYS A 10 -16.23 -25.10 -1.86
N GLN A 11 -15.33 -25.70 -1.07
CA GLN A 11 -15.70 -26.45 0.13
C GLN A 11 -15.07 -25.91 1.42
N SER A 12 -13.94 -25.23 1.34
CA SER A 12 -13.19 -24.82 2.54
C SER A 12 -12.79 -23.35 2.57
N SER A 13 -12.24 -22.83 1.48
CA SER A 13 -11.74 -21.46 1.45
C SER A 13 -11.84 -20.82 0.07
N LEU A 14 -12.21 -19.55 0.04
CA LEU A 14 -12.32 -18.76 -1.18
C LEU A 14 -11.58 -17.43 -0.98
N VAL A 15 -10.65 -17.10 -1.89
CA VAL A 15 -10.05 -15.77 -1.98
C VAL A 15 -10.54 -15.09 -3.23
N LEU A 16 -11.09 -13.89 -3.08
CA LEU A 16 -11.53 -13.01 -4.15
C LEU A 16 -10.67 -11.75 -4.13
N ALA A 17 -9.67 -11.66 -5.01
CA ALA A 17 -8.80 -10.49 -5.10
C ALA A 17 -8.94 -9.79 -6.46
N SER A 18 -9.32 -8.51 -6.44
CA SER A 18 -9.55 -7.73 -7.66
C SER A 18 -9.25 -6.26 -7.45
N ALA A 19 -8.74 -5.59 -8.49
CA ALA A 19 -8.52 -4.16 -8.42
C ALA A 19 -9.83 -3.38 -8.23
N PHE A 20 -10.89 -3.74 -8.97
CA PHE A 20 -12.21 -3.13 -8.86
C PHE A 20 -13.23 -4.13 -8.36
N ILE A 21 -13.97 -3.74 -7.32
CA ILE A 21 -14.97 -4.59 -6.67
C ILE A 21 -16.27 -3.82 -6.48
N LYS A 22 -17.36 -4.37 -7.00
CA LYS A 22 -18.74 -3.92 -6.80
C LYS A 22 -19.43 -4.88 -5.87
N THR A 23 -19.98 -4.37 -4.77
CA THR A 23 -20.65 -5.16 -3.72
C THR A 23 -21.75 -6.05 -4.29
N ALA A 24 -22.59 -5.51 -5.18
CA ALA A 24 -23.64 -6.27 -5.82
C ALA A 24 -23.12 -7.46 -6.64
N ALA A 25 -21.98 -7.32 -7.32
CA ALA A 25 -21.36 -8.40 -8.07
C ALA A 25 -20.81 -9.50 -7.15
N VAL A 26 -20.21 -9.14 -6.02
CA VAL A 26 -19.75 -10.12 -5.03
C VAL A 26 -20.91 -10.85 -4.40
N ILE A 27 -21.98 -10.16 -4.00
CA ILE A 27 -23.19 -10.78 -3.45
C ILE A 27 -23.75 -11.79 -4.46
N GLU A 28 -23.82 -11.44 -5.74
CA GLU A 28 -24.36 -12.30 -6.79
C GLU A 28 -23.56 -13.60 -6.94
N VAL A 29 -22.22 -13.50 -7.02
CA VAL A 29 -21.39 -14.70 -7.21
C VAL A 29 -21.30 -15.58 -5.96
N LEU A 30 -21.49 -15.00 -4.76
CA LEU A 30 -21.47 -15.75 -3.50
C LEU A 30 -22.81 -16.39 -3.13
N LYS A 31 -23.89 -16.16 -3.88
CA LYS A 31 -25.23 -16.73 -3.58
C LYS A 31 -25.25 -18.26 -3.45
N SER A 32 -24.41 -18.95 -4.18
CA SER A 32 -24.32 -20.42 -4.19
C SER A 32 -23.19 -20.98 -3.34
N LEU A 33 -22.45 -20.11 -2.60
CA LEU A 33 -21.35 -20.54 -1.76
C LEU A 33 -21.90 -21.13 -0.45
N PRO A 34 -21.42 -22.32 -0.01
CA PRO A 34 -21.80 -22.86 1.29
C PRO A 34 -21.31 -21.95 2.44
N ASP A 35 -22.16 -21.80 3.47
CA ASP A 35 -21.85 -20.96 4.65
C ASP A 35 -20.61 -21.44 5.47
N THR A 36 -20.17 -22.67 5.23
CA THR A 36 -18.98 -23.25 5.88
C THR A 36 -17.66 -22.78 5.27
N VAL A 37 -17.71 -22.14 4.10
CA VAL A 37 -16.50 -21.68 3.38
C VAL A 37 -16.01 -20.37 3.96
N THR A 38 -14.73 -20.33 4.33
CA THR A 38 -14.08 -19.08 4.74
C THR A 38 -13.81 -18.20 3.51
N VAL A 39 -14.20 -16.93 3.58
CA VAL A 39 -14.03 -16.00 2.46
C VAL A 39 -13.09 -14.88 2.82
N THR A 40 -12.17 -14.60 1.91
CA THR A 40 -11.26 -13.45 1.97
C THR A 40 -11.45 -12.59 0.73
N VAL A 41 -11.69 -11.31 0.91
CA VAL A 41 -11.82 -10.34 -0.17
C VAL A 41 -10.68 -9.34 -0.09
N ILE A 42 -10.00 -9.09 -1.22
CA ILE A 42 -8.89 -8.14 -1.31
C ILE A 42 -9.16 -7.15 -2.44
N ALA A 43 -9.16 -5.88 -2.11
CA ALA A 43 -9.40 -4.78 -3.03
C ALA A 43 -8.19 -3.85 -3.18
N ARG A 44 -8.09 -3.13 -4.29
CA ARG A 44 -7.08 -2.09 -4.47
C ARG A 44 -7.34 -0.85 -3.62
N TRP A 45 -8.55 -0.36 -3.61
CA TRP A 45 -9.02 0.83 -2.89
C TRP A 45 -8.06 2.03 -2.93
N GLN A 46 -7.82 2.55 -4.13
CA GLN A 46 -7.28 3.90 -4.29
C GLN A 46 -8.40 4.92 -4.10
N ALA A 47 -8.08 6.13 -3.64
CA ALA A 47 -9.07 7.19 -3.40
C ALA A 47 -9.95 7.44 -4.63
N ARG A 48 -9.32 7.60 -5.81
CA ARG A 48 -10.04 7.81 -7.07
C ARG A 48 -11.00 6.67 -7.43
N ASP A 49 -10.64 5.40 -7.10
CA ASP A 49 -11.48 4.25 -7.42
C ASP A 49 -12.80 4.28 -6.66
N LEU A 50 -12.76 4.79 -5.43
CA LEU A 50 -13.92 4.93 -4.56
C LEU A 50 -14.73 6.19 -4.88
N VAL A 51 -14.06 7.33 -5.06
CA VAL A 51 -14.72 8.60 -5.42
C VAL A 51 -15.45 8.51 -6.75
N PHE A 52 -14.83 7.90 -7.77
CA PHE A 52 -15.48 7.67 -9.07
C PHE A 52 -16.29 6.37 -9.14
N GLN A 53 -16.52 5.73 -8.02
CA GLN A 53 -17.34 4.53 -7.91
C GLN A 53 -16.90 3.37 -8.82
N ALA A 54 -15.60 3.23 -9.13
CA ALA A 54 -15.05 2.04 -9.76
C ALA A 54 -15.04 0.85 -8.79
N SER A 55 -14.92 1.13 -7.48
CA SER A 55 -15.11 0.18 -6.37
C SER A 55 -16.10 0.74 -5.37
N ASP A 56 -16.72 -0.14 -4.58
CA ASP A 56 -17.68 0.22 -3.55
C ASP A 56 -17.06 0.14 -2.14
N LEU A 57 -17.33 1.15 -1.30
CA LEU A 57 -17.01 1.09 0.14
C LEU A 57 -17.86 0.04 0.88
N SER A 58 -19.11 -0.16 0.45
CA SER A 58 -20.06 -1.09 1.07
C SER A 58 -19.62 -2.56 1.05
N ILE A 59 -18.59 -2.90 0.26
CA ILE A 59 -18.02 -4.27 0.30
C ILE A 59 -17.42 -4.61 1.65
N TYR A 60 -16.82 -3.63 2.36
CA TYR A 60 -16.33 -3.86 3.72
C TYR A 60 -17.46 -4.16 4.70
N GLU A 61 -18.54 -3.37 4.65
CA GLU A 61 -19.72 -3.58 5.50
C GLU A 61 -20.32 -4.96 5.26
N PHE A 62 -20.47 -5.38 4.00
CA PHE A 62 -20.92 -6.71 3.62
C PHE A 62 -20.00 -7.81 4.17
N CYS A 63 -18.70 -7.69 4.00
CA CYS A 63 -17.73 -8.67 4.50
C CYS A 63 -17.81 -8.78 6.03
N ARG A 64 -17.89 -7.66 6.74
CA ARG A 64 -18.01 -7.62 8.20
C ARG A 64 -19.29 -8.32 8.68
N GLU A 65 -20.43 -8.05 8.06
CA GLU A 65 -21.71 -8.67 8.39
C GLU A 65 -21.70 -10.19 8.18
N LYS A 66 -20.96 -10.65 7.17
CA LYS A 66 -20.81 -12.08 6.86
C LYS A 66 -19.68 -12.76 7.61
N GLY A 67 -18.88 -12.05 8.40
CA GLY A 67 -17.69 -12.60 9.04
C GLY A 67 -16.56 -12.94 8.07
N TYR A 68 -16.54 -12.32 6.89
CA TYR A 68 -15.49 -12.49 5.88
C TYR A 68 -14.31 -11.57 6.18
N ALA A 69 -13.10 -12.04 5.89
CA ALA A 69 -11.91 -11.19 5.96
C ALA A 69 -11.89 -10.19 4.79
N PHE A 70 -11.59 -8.92 5.08
CA PHE A 70 -11.42 -7.91 4.05
C PHE A 70 -10.10 -7.18 4.21
N GLY A 71 -9.34 -7.12 3.14
CA GLY A 71 -8.05 -6.44 3.08
C GLY A 71 -7.90 -5.54 1.87
N ILE A 72 -6.96 -4.61 1.94
CA ILE A 72 -6.64 -3.72 0.85
C ILE A 72 -5.15 -3.69 0.55
N ASN A 73 -4.83 -3.48 -0.72
CA ASN A 73 -3.49 -3.13 -1.18
C ASN A 73 -3.62 -2.11 -2.32
N PRO A 74 -3.27 -0.82 -2.09
CA PRO A 74 -3.43 0.24 -3.09
C PRO A 74 -2.63 0.04 -4.38
N SER A 75 -1.64 -0.84 -4.38
CA SER A 75 -0.84 -1.20 -5.55
C SER A 75 -1.33 -2.45 -6.29
N PHE A 76 -2.33 -3.15 -5.74
CA PHE A 76 -2.83 -4.39 -6.33
C PHE A 76 -3.61 -4.15 -7.62
N HIS A 77 -3.22 -4.80 -8.71
CA HIS A 77 -3.94 -4.74 -9.99
C HIS A 77 -4.30 -6.11 -10.56
N GLY A 78 -4.10 -7.17 -9.81
CA GLY A 78 -4.47 -8.53 -10.18
C GLY A 78 -5.99 -8.76 -10.22
N LYS A 79 -6.41 -9.81 -10.87
CA LYS A 79 -7.72 -10.45 -10.78
C LYS A 79 -7.44 -11.92 -10.52
N LEU A 80 -7.43 -12.26 -9.25
CA LEU A 80 -6.95 -13.53 -8.71
C LEU A 80 -8.05 -14.12 -7.83
N TYR A 81 -8.47 -15.33 -8.17
CA TYR A 81 -9.48 -16.07 -7.45
C TYR A 81 -8.92 -17.44 -7.04
N VAL A 82 -8.89 -17.74 -5.74
CA VAL A 82 -8.30 -18.98 -5.21
C VAL A 82 -9.38 -19.80 -4.54
N PHE A 83 -9.55 -21.05 -4.97
CA PHE A 83 -10.57 -21.97 -4.49
C PHE A 83 -9.90 -23.12 -3.75
N ASP A 84 -10.24 -23.30 -2.46
CA ASP A 84 -9.77 -24.38 -1.58
C ASP A 84 -8.23 -24.55 -1.57
N ARG A 85 -7.48 -23.49 -1.93
CA ARG A 85 -6.01 -23.52 -2.10
C ARG A 85 -5.53 -24.57 -3.13
N LYS A 86 -6.43 -25.05 -3.97
CA LYS A 86 -6.19 -26.11 -4.97
C LYS A 86 -6.38 -25.65 -6.42
N LYS A 87 -7.11 -24.58 -6.63
CA LYS A 87 -7.36 -24.02 -7.96
C LYS A 87 -7.20 -22.51 -7.90
N ILE A 88 -6.60 -21.95 -8.92
CA ILE A 88 -6.46 -20.51 -9.11
C ILE A 88 -7.08 -20.17 -10.47
N LEU A 89 -7.92 -19.13 -10.49
CA LEU A 89 -8.36 -18.48 -11.71
C LEU A 89 -7.68 -17.11 -11.78
N LEU A 90 -6.89 -16.90 -12.82
CA LEU A 90 -6.28 -15.61 -13.17
C LEU A 90 -6.92 -15.08 -14.44
N GLY A 91 -7.19 -13.78 -14.49
CA GLY A 91 -7.79 -13.20 -15.69
C GLY A 91 -7.82 -11.69 -15.72
N SER A 92 -8.57 -11.18 -16.68
CA SER A 92 -8.81 -9.76 -16.88
C SER A 92 -10.08 -9.25 -16.17
N ALA A 93 -11.02 -10.15 -15.83
CA ALA A 93 -12.31 -9.83 -15.26
C ALA A 93 -12.22 -9.30 -13.84
N ASN A 94 -12.59 -8.04 -13.62
CA ASN A 94 -12.79 -7.51 -12.28
C ASN A 94 -14.10 -8.04 -11.65
N LEU A 95 -14.23 -7.96 -10.32
CA LEU A 95 -15.46 -8.28 -9.58
C LEU A 95 -16.52 -7.19 -9.76
N THR A 96 -16.96 -7.00 -10.99
CA THR A 96 -17.98 -6.03 -11.40
C THR A 96 -19.02 -6.72 -12.28
N ALA A 97 -20.23 -6.16 -12.39
CA ALA A 97 -21.26 -6.74 -13.20
C ALA A 97 -20.84 -6.91 -14.67
N ARG A 98 -20.10 -5.94 -15.24
CA ARG A 98 -19.57 -6.01 -16.60
C ARG A 98 -18.45 -7.04 -16.74
N GLY A 99 -17.49 -7.07 -15.79
CA GLY A 99 -16.37 -8.01 -15.82
C GLY A 99 -16.83 -9.46 -15.68
N LEU A 100 -17.90 -9.69 -14.93
CA LEU A 100 -18.43 -11.04 -14.69
C LEU A 100 -19.51 -11.47 -15.68
N GLY A 101 -19.82 -10.62 -16.67
CA GLY A 101 -20.87 -10.91 -17.64
C GLY A 101 -22.27 -11.05 -17.03
N LEU A 102 -22.56 -10.32 -15.95
CA LEU A 102 -23.84 -10.29 -15.26
C LEU A 102 -24.83 -9.29 -15.90
N THR A 103 -24.44 -8.63 -16.98
CA THR A 103 -25.25 -7.69 -17.75
C THR A 103 -25.09 -7.95 -19.23
N ASP A 104 -26.10 -7.55 -20.03
CA ASP A 104 -26.08 -7.68 -21.50
C ASP A 104 -24.91 -6.93 -22.16
N ALA A 105 -24.40 -5.89 -21.51
CA ALA A 105 -23.22 -5.12 -21.93
C ALA A 105 -21.93 -5.59 -21.23
N GLY A 106 -21.75 -6.90 -21.04
CA GLY A 106 -20.54 -7.48 -20.45
C GLY A 106 -19.30 -7.22 -21.31
N ASN A 107 -18.14 -7.23 -20.64
CA ASN A 107 -16.86 -7.15 -21.34
C ASN A 107 -16.48 -8.50 -21.96
N PHE A 108 -15.63 -8.48 -22.99
CA PHE A 108 -14.89 -9.67 -23.38
C PHE A 108 -13.71 -9.84 -22.42
N GLU A 109 -13.74 -10.90 -21.62
CA GLU A 109 -12.73 -11.17 -20.60
C GLU A 109 -12.03 -12.50 -20.90
N PHE A 110 -10.76 -12.54 -20.57
CA PHE A 110 -9.94 -13.75 -20.70
C PHE A 110 -9.45 -14.19 -19.34
N GLY A 111 -9.35 -15.50 -19.15
CA GLY A 111 -8.83 -16.07 -17.92
C GLY A 111 -8.23 -17.45 -18.15
N THR A 112 -7.42 -17.89 -17.20
CA THR A 112 -6.85 -19.23 -17.17
C THR A 112 -7.04 -19.84 -15.80
N LYS A 113 -7.30 -21.14 -15.76
CA LYS A 113 -7.31 -21.95 -14.55
C LYS A 113 -5.93 -22.56 -14.35
N ILE A 114 -5.41 -22.46 -13.15
CA ILE A 114 -4.11 -22.98 -12.77
C ILE A 114 -4.29 -23.92 -11.58
N GLU A 115 -3.70 -25.09 -11.63
CA GLU A 115 -3.47 -25.92 -10.46
C GLU A 115 -2.16 -25.46 -9.81
N PRO A 116 -2.21 -24.82 -8.62
CA PRO A 116 -1.03 -24.26 -8.01
C PRO A 116 -0.08 -25.35 -7.57
N ARG A 117 1.21 -25.10 -7.72
CA ARG A 117 2.28 -25.88 -7.08
C ARG A 117 2.38 -25.51 -5.62
N ALA A 118 3.00 -26.32 -4.78
CA ALA A 118 3.15 -26.05 -3.35
C ALA A 118 3.72 -24.65 -3.07
N GLY A 119 4.79 -24.26 -3.74
CA GLY A 119 5.41 -22.93 -3.58
C GLY A 119 4.55 -21.74 -4.08
N ASP A 120 3.54 -21.95 -4.90
CA ASP A 120 2.67 -20.86 -5.38
C ASP A 120 1.70 -20.45 -4.27
N ILE A 121 1.19 -21.38 -3.50
CA ILE A 121 0.31 -21.10 -2.36
C ILE A 121 1.08 -20.41 -1.23
N GLU A 122 2.30 -20.85 -0.94
CA GLU A 122 3.17 -20.21 0.05
C GLU A 122 3.45 -18.74 -0.32
N ARG A 123 3.76 -18.46 -1.59
CA ARG A 123 3.94 -17.07 -2.07
C ARG A 123 2.68 -16.22 -1.96
N LEU A 124 1.49 -16.81 -2.13
CA LEU A 124 0.23 -16.10 -1.92
C LEU A 124 0.02 -15.76 -0.44
N ASP A 125 0.33 -16.69 0.46
CA ASP A 125 0.27 -16.45 1.91
C ASP A 125 1.25 -15.34 2.31
N ASP A 126 2.49 -15.41 1.85
CA ASP A 126 3.50 -14.37 2.06
C ASP A 126 3.02 -13.01 1.56
N PHE A 127 2.40 -12.96 0.37
CA PHE A 127 1.81 -11.73 -0.15
C PHE A 127 0.69 -11.21 0.76
N PHE A 128 -0.22 -12.08 1.22
CA PHE A 128 -1.31 -11.66 2.11
C PHE A 128 -0.78 -11.18 3.46
N GLU A 129 0.27 -11.81 3.98
CA GLU A 129 0.89 -11.40 5.23
C GLU A 129 1.73 -10.12 5.06
N SER A 130 2.47 -9.99 3.97
CA SER A 130 3.46 -8.91 3.80
C SER A 130 2.87 -7.65 3.18
N GLU A 131 1.88 -7.75 2.28
CA GLU A 131 1.45 -6.65 1.43
C GLU A 131 0.00 -6.20 1.66
N VAL A 132 -0.83 -7.03 2.29
CA VAL A 132 -2.24 -6.70 2.50
C VAL A 132 -2.46 -6.01 3.85
N ARG A 133 -3.09 -4.85 3.83
CA ARG A 133 -3.58 -4.18 5.03
C ARG A 133 -4.99 -4.69 5.34
N TRP A 134 -5.14 -5.46 6.40
CA TRP A 134 -6.44 -5.91 6.86
C TRP A 134 -7.24 -4.74 7.42
N MET A 135 -8.48 -4.61 6.98
CA MET A 135 -9.34 -3.49 7.31
C MET A 135 -9.91 -3.62 8.72
N ASP A 136 -9.99 -2.50 9.40
CA ASP A 136 -10.70 -2.33 10.67
C ASP A 136 -11.70 -1.16 10.57
N ASP A 137 -12.67 -1.13 11.48
CA ASP A 137 -13.74 -0.12 11.48
C ASP A 137 -13.19 1.31 11.56
N ALA A 138 -12.16 1.54 12.37
CA ALA A 138 -11.59 2.88 12.53
C ALA A 138 -10.97 3.39 11.21
N THR A 139 -10.23 2.53 10.52
CA THR A 139 -9.67 2.83 9.19
C THR A 139 -10.78 3.03 8.18
N TYR A 140 -11.77 2.13 8.14
CA TYR A 140 -12.91 2.21 7.23
C TYR A 140 -13.65 3.55 7.35
N PHE A 141 -14.00 3.97 8.57
CA PHE A 141 -14.72 5.23 8.76
C PHE A 141 -13.92 6.47 8.35
N ARG A 142 -12.59 6.45 8.51
CA ARG A 142 -11.72 7.52 8.00
C ARG A 142 -11.74 7.59 6.47
N LEU A 143 -11.64 6.44 5.79
CA LEU A 143 -11.72 6.37 4.33
C LEU A 143 -13.07 6.85 3.83
N LYS A 144 -14.14 6.39 4.46
CA LYS A 144 -15.51 6.76 4.11
C LYS A 144 -15.72 8.27 4.24
N ALA A 145 -15.32 8.87 5.36
CA ALA A 145 -15.46 10.30 5.58
C ALA A 145 -14.73 11.12 4.50
N TYR A 146 -13.53 10.70 4.10
CA TYR A 146 -12.79 11.36 3.02
C TYR A 146 -13.48 11.20 1.66
N VAL A 147 -13.93 9.99 1.32
CA VAL A 147 -14.62 9.74 0.05
C VAL A 147 -15.94 10.51 -0.03
N ASP A 148 -16.71 10.58 1.06
CA ASP A 148 -17.96 11.33 1.12
C ASP A 148 -17.71 12.85 0.95
N LEU A 149 -16.63 13.37 1.55
CA LEU A 149 -16.23 14.77 1.43
C LEU A 149 -15.82 15.13 -0.02
N VAL A 150 -14.88 14.37 -0.57
CA VAL A 150 -14.33 14.64 -1.91
C VAL A 150 -15.36 14.31 -3.00
N GLY A 151 -16.16 13.25 -2.80
CA GLY A 151 -17.20 12.84 -3.76
C GLY A 151 -18.26 13.91 -3.98
N SER A 152 -18.56 14.71 -2.98
CA SER A 152 -19.49 15.84 -3.11
C SER A 152 -18.95 16.98 -4.02
N GLU A 153 -17.63 17.07 -4.18
CA GLU A 153 -16.93 18.10 -4.94
C GLU A 153 -16.31 17.56 -6.26
N ALA A 154 -16.35 16.24 -6.47
CA ALA A 154 -15.60 15.58 -7.54
C ALA A 154 -15.96 16.05 -8.96
N LEU A 155 -17.16 16.57 -9.20
CA LEU A 155 -17.59 17.12 -10.49
C LEU A 155 -16.86 18.43 -10.88
N SER A 156 -16.25 19.11 -9.90
CA SER A 156 -15.50 20.38 -10.09
C SER A 156 -13.99 20.19 -9.92
N TYR A 157 -13.53 18.99 -9.58
CA TYR A 157 -12.14 18.72 -9.24
C TYR A 157 -11.32 18.35 -10.49
N SER A 158 -10.36 19.21 -10.85
CA SER A 158 -9.45 19.01 -11.99
C SER A 158 -8.10 18.39 -11.60
N GLY A 159 -7.90 18.01 -10.33
CA GLY A 159 -6.65 17.47 -9.80
C GLY A 159 -6.64 15.94 -9.69
N GLU A 160 -5.47 15.38 -9.39
CA GLU A 160 -5.36 13.97 -9.02
C GLU A 160 -6.00 13.74 -7.65
N ILE A 161 -6.90 12.75 -7.56
CA ILE A 161 -7.54 12.35 -6.30
C ILE A 161 -6.70 11.23 -5.70
N GLU A 162 -5.95 11.58 -4.68
CA GLU A 162 -5.13 10.65 -3.89
C GLU A 162 -5.55 10.67 -2.42
N TRP A 163 -5.16 9.63 -1.68
CA TRP A 163 -5.31 9.65 -0.23
C TRP A 163 -4.42 10.72 0.38
N PRO A 164 -4.94 11.61 1.24
CA PRO A 164 -4.10 12.53 1.99
C PRO A 164 -3.17 11.77 2.93
N ASP A 165 -2.02 12.36 3.28
CA ASP A 165 -0.95 11.69 4.02
C ASP A 165 -1.43 11.00 5.31
N HIS A 166 -2.35 11.62 6.05
CA HIS A 166 -2.90 11.06 7.30
C HIS A 166 -3.77 9.80 7.07
N ILE A 167 -4.35 9.64 5.88
CA ILE A 167 -5.10 8.44 5.48
C ILE A 167 -4.15 7.44 4.82
N LEU A 168 -3.21 7.91 4.01
CA LEU A 168 -2.27 7.06 3.27
C LEU A 168 -1.52 6.09 4.18
N ASN A 169 -1.11 6.55 5.36
CA ASN A 169 -0.45 5.72 6.37
C ASN A 169 -1.39 4.66 6.99
N ALA A 170 -2.70 4.90 6.99
CA ALA A 170 -3.69 3.94 7.49
C ALA A 170 -4.03 2.85 6.48
N VAL A 171 -3.96 3.15 5.17
CA VAL A 171 -4.29 2.19 4.10
C VAL A 171 -3.09 1.35 3.66
N ARG A 172 -1.87 1.75 3.98
CA ARG A 172 -0.65 0.99 3.69
C ARG A 172 -0.33 0.06 4.86
N LYS A 173 0.23 -1.11 4.55
CA LYS A 173 0.77 -1.97 5.60
C LYS A 173 1.99 -1.27 6.23
N PRO A 174 2.11 -1.23 7.58
CA PRO A 174 3.26 -0.64 8.24
C PRO A 174 4.56 -1.33 7.80
N VAL A 175 5.53 -0.56 7.31
CA VAL A 175 6.86 -1.05 6.95
C VAL A 175 7.70 -1.13 8.21
N LYS A 176 8.01 -2.35 8.67
CA LYS A 176 8.86 -2.60 9.85
C LYS A 176 10.31 -2.85 9.48
N TYR A 177 10.55 -3.42 8.32
CA TYR A 177 11.85 -3.89 7.85
C TYR A 177 12.19 -3.31 6.49
N LEU A 178 13.47 -3.05 6.27
CA LEU A 178 14.03 -2.46 5.05
C LEU A 178 15.26 -3.26 4.60
N TRP A 179 15.58 -3.16 3.32
CA TRP A 179 16.91 -3.52 2.80
C TRP A 179 17.77 -2.27 2.68
N ALA A 180 19.08 -2.39 2.81
CA ALA A 180 20.02 -1.26 2.67
C ALA A 180 19.86 -0.54 1.31
N LYS A 181 19.51 -1.26 0.25
CA LYS A 181 19.20 -0.69 -1.07
C LYS A 181 17.92 0.18 -1.11
N GLU A 182 17.11 0.17 -0.07
CA GLU A 182 15.91 1.02 0.05
C GLU A 182 16.20 2.31 0.84
N LEU A 183 17.44 2.50 1.31
CA LEU A 183 17.88 3.70 1.99
C LEU A 183 18.30 4.77 0.97
N VAL A 184 18.12 6.04 1.33
CA VAL A 184 18.67 7.15 0.54
C VAL A 184 20.12 7.42 0.96
N PHE A 185 20.97 7.68 -0.01
CA PHE A 185 22.41 7.93 0.16
C PHE A 185 22.78 9.40 0.01
N CYS A 186 21.84 10.21 -0.50
CA CYS A 186 22.01 11.62 -0.75
C CYS A 186 21.07 12.47 0.10
N THR A 187 21.52 13.67 0.46
CA THR A 187 20.63 14.69 1.02
C THR A 187 19.69 15.25 -0.05
N PRO A 188 18.55 15.86 0.33
CA PRO A 188 17.67 16.51 -0.63
C PRO A 188 18.36 17.57 -1.47
N GLN A 189 19.32 18.31 -0.91
CA GLN A 189 20.09 19.34 -1.61
C GLN A 189 20.97 18.74 -2.71
N GLN A 190 21.59 17.58 -2.46
CA GLN A 190 22.37 16.88 -3.48
C GLN A 190 21.49 16.38 -4.64
N LEU A 191 20.23 16.04 -4.39
CA LEU A 191 19.28 15.65 -5.44
C LEU A 191 18.69 16.87 -6.17
N ALA A 192 18.62 18.03 -5.53
CA ALA A 192 18.20 19.26 -6.18
C ALA A 192 19.25 19.80 -7.17
N PHE A 193 20.54 19.47 -6.94
CA PHE A 193 21.68 19.82 -7.82
C PHE A 193 22.52 18.55 -8.08
N PRO A 194 22.01 17.61 -8.90
CA PRO A 194 22.56 16.27 -8.97
C PRO A 194 23.87 16.23 -9.75
N ASN A 195 24.84 15.50 -9.23
CA ASN A 195 26.01 15.04 -9.98
C ASN A 195 25.78 13.57 -10.38
N PHE A 196 25.37 13.34 -11.62
CA PHE A 196 25.08 12.00 -12.15
C PHE A 196 26.32 11.10 -12.35
N ASP A 197 27.53 11.61 -12.14
CA ASP A 197 28.72 10.75 -12.07
C ASP A 197 28.80 9.96 -10.76
N SER A 198 28.03 10.39 -9.74
CA SER A 198 27.95 9.70 -8.44
C SER A 198 26.97 8.51 -8.48
N ASP A 199 27.45 7.34 -8.06
CA ASP A 199 26.62 6.13 -7.90
C ASP A 199 25.48 6.34 -6.90
N SER A 200 25.73 7.09 -5.82
CA SER A 200 24.73 7.40 -4.82
C SER A 200 23.57 8.24 -5.38
N VAL A 201 23.90 9.20 -6.25
CA VAL A 201 22.88 10.03 -6.92
C VAL A 201 22.04 9.17 -7.88
N ARG A 202 22.68 8.33 -8.70
CA ARG A 202 21.96 7.43 -9.60
C ARG A 202 21.05 6.48 -8.86
N HIS A 203 21.57 5.86 -7.78
CA HIS A 203 20.79 5.00 -6.92
C HIS A 203 19.54 5.69 -6.38
N ASP A 204 19.70 6.90 -5.83
CA ASP A 204 18.57 7.60 -5.22
C ASP A 204 17.56 8.09 -6.26
N PHE A 205 18.00 8.46 -7.46
CA PHE A 205 17.09 8.78 -8.57
C PHE A 205 16.25 7.56 -8.97
N ASP A 206 16.88 6.39 -9.10
CA ASP A 206 16.17 5.14 -9.40
C ASP A 206 15.20 4.76 -8.26
N LEU A 207 15.64 4.84 -7.01
CA LEU A 207 14.83 4.54 -5.81
C LEU A 207 13.61 5.46 -5.71
N LEU A 208 13.78 6.74 -6.00
CA LEU A 208 12.73 7.75 -5.95
C LEU A 208 11.84 7.76 -7.20
N GLY A 209 12.22 7.04 -8.25
CA GLY A 209 11.53 7.05 -9.54
C GLY A 209 11.52 8.43 -10.19
N MET A 210 12.61 9.19 -10.06
CA MET A 210 12.73 10.55 -10.57
C MET A 210 13.36 10.55 -11.97
N GLY A 211 12.78 11.34 -12.89
CA GLY A 211 13.39 11.62 -14.17
C GLY A 211 14.52 12.67 -14.07
N ILE A 212 15.42 12.67 -15.06
CA ILE A 212 16.61 13.54 -15.07
C ILE A 212 16.32 15.01 -15.39
N ASP A 213 15.08 15.35 -15.72
CA ASP A 213 14.73 16.67 -16.27
C ASP A 213 13.95 17.57 -15.30
N ASN A 214 13.62 17.11 -14.10
CA ASN A 214 12.79 17.91 -13.18
C ASN A 214 13.12 17.63 -11.71
N PHE A 215 13.72 18.62 -11.05
CA PHE A 215 14.22 18.52 -9.66
C PHE A 215 13.54 19.52 -8.71
N SER A 216 12.30 19.86 -8.93
CA SER A 216 11.60 20.79 -8.03
C SER A 216 11.47 20.20 -6.63
N GLU A 217 11.57 21.07 -5.62
CA GLU A 217 11.40 20.70 -4.20
C GLU A 217 10.13 19.86 -3.97
N LYS A 218 9.02 20.27 -4.59
CA LYS A 218 7.74 19.59 -4.51
C LYS A 218 7.83 18.15 -5.02
N LEU A 219 8.53 17.92 -6.13
CA LEU A 219 8.68 16.57 -6.70
C LEU A 219 9.59 15.69 -5.87
N ILE A 220 10.72 16.23 -5.37
CA ILE A 220 11.64 15.51 -4.49
C ILE A 220 10.91 15.06 -3.22
N LYS A 221 10.16 15.95 -2.56
CA LYS A 221 9.36 15.63 -1.38
C LYS A 221 8.29 14.57 -1.67
N ALA A 222 7.55 14.72 -2.77
CA ALA A 222 6.53 13.77 -3.18
C ALA A 222 7.11 12.38 -3.51
N ALA A 223 8.28 12.34 -4.15
CA ALA A 223 8.98 11.09 -4.45
C ALA A 223 9.43 10.37 -3.17
N PHE A 224 10.04 11.09 -2.22
CA PHE A 224 10.46 10.52 -0.94
C PHE A 224 9.29 9.97 -0.12
N ARG A 225 8.14 10.68 -0.06
CA ARG A 225 6.94 10.22 0.63
C ARG A 225 6.39 8.89 0.11
N ARG A 226 6.69 8.52 -1.14
CA ARG A 226 6.27 7.25 -1.73
C ARG A 226 7.17 6.07 -1.38
N THR A 227 8.37 6.32 -0.83
CA THR A 227 9.33 5.26 -0.49
C THR A 227 8.89 4.42 0.71
N ARG A 228 9.36 3.18 0.78
CA ARG A 228 9.24 2.33 1.96
C ARG A 228 10.00 2.91 3.16
N LEU A 229 11.13 3.57 2.89
CA LEU A 229 11.92 4.26 3.90
C LEU A 229 11.12 5.36 4.62
N TYR A 230 10.36 6.18 3.89
CA TYR A 230 9.47 7.17 4.50
C TYR A 230 8.38 6.51 5.35
N GLN A 231 7.78 5.42 4.89
CA GLN A 231 6.75 4.68 5.64
C GLN A 231 7.33 4.09 6.93
N TRP A 232 8.54 3.51 6.88
CA TRP A 232 9.27 3.04 8.04
C TRP A 232 9.54 4.20 9.02
N LEU A 233 10.04 5.32 8.53
CA LEU A 233 10.33 6.52 9.33
C LEU A 233 9.08 7.02 10.06
N MET A 234 7.94 7.12 9.37
CA MET A 234 6.66 7.51 9.96
C MET A 234 6.22 6.55 11.07
N LEU A 235 6.37 5.24 10.87
CA LEU A 235 6.05 4.23 11.88
C LEU A 235 6.93 4.38 13.13
N VAL A 236 8.24 4.54 12.95
CA VAL A 236 9.20 4.63 14.05
C VAL A 236 9.01 5.91 14.86
N ILE A 237 8.79 7.07 14.21
CA ILE A 237 8.57 8.34 14.91
C ILE A 237 7.20 8.35 15.60
N SER A 238 6.15 7.78 15.00
CA SER A 238 4.84 7.70 15.65
C SER A 238 4.85 6.82 16.92
N SER A 239 5.72 5.82 16.94
CA SER A 239 5.93 4.96 18.13
C SER A 239 6.70 5.62 19.25
N ASN A 240 7.48 6.67 18.94
CA ASN A 240 8.24 7.47 19.92
C ASN A 240 8.23 8.95 19.52
N PRO A 241 7.28 9.75 20.03
CA PRO A 241 7.13 11.16 19.64
C PRO A 241 8.33 12.06 19.86
N ARG A 242 9.35 11.60 20.63
CA ARG A 242 10.62 12.29 20.87
C ARG A 242 11.80 11.45 20.40
N ALA A 243 11.71 10.95 19.19
CA ALA A 243 12.77 10.14 18.61
C ALA A 243 14.06 10.98 18.46
N ASN A 244 15.16 10.46 18.97
CA ASN A 244 16.48 11.09 18.83
C ASN A 244 17.37 10.28 17.89
N PHE A 245 18.52 10.84 17.54
CA PHE A 245 19.50 10.21 16.65
C PHE A 245 19.90 8.79 17.08
N GLY A 246 20.12 8.56 18.37
CA GLY A 246 20.48 7.24 18.91
C GLY A 246 19.34 6.23 18.76
N TYR A 247 18.11 6.65 19.06
CA TYR A 247 16.92 5.83 18.90
C TYR A 247 16.72 5.42 17.44
N LEU A 248 16.73 6.39 16.51
CA LEU A 248 16.59 6.10 15.07
C LEU A 248 17.72 5.19 14.56
N SER A 249 18.96 5.37 15.05
CA SER A 249 20.08 4.49 14.66
C SER A 249 19.89 3.05 15.14
N SER A 250 19.34 2.85 16.36
CA SER A 250 19.02 1.51 16.87
C SER A 250 17.90 0.87 16.06
N GLN A 251 16.79 1.60 15.84
CA GLN A 251 15.65 1.10 15.10
C GLN A 251 16.00 0.77 13.64
N LEU A 252 16.82 1.60 12.98
CA LEU A 252 17.27 1.31 11.62
C LEU A 252 18.16 0.07 11.57
N HIS A 253 19.12 -0.05 12.50
CA HIS A 253 20.00 -1.22 12.56
C HIS A 253 19.25 -2.52 12.81
N GLU A 254 18.23 -2.51 13.67
CA GLU A 254 17.38 -3.66 13.98
C GLU A 254 16.38 -3.97 12.85
N GLY A 255 16.02 -2.96 12.07
CA GLY A 255 15.06 -3.07 10.96
C GLY A 255 15.68 -3.46 9.62
N LEU A 256 17.02 -3.52 9.48
CA LEU A 256 17.67 -3.94 8.23
C LEU A 256 17.70 -5.45 8.09
N LEU A 257 17.32 -5.93 6.89
CA LEU A 257 17.22 -7.36 6.55
C LEU A 257 18.49 -7.92 5.89
N ASP A 258 19.49 -7.06 5.64
CA ASP A 258 20.73 -7.45 4.97
C ASP A 258 21.55 -8.42 5.84
N ASP A 259 22.16 -9.43 5.21
CA ASP A 259 23.09 -10.35 5.83
C ASP A 259 24.39 -10.44 4.96
N PRO A 260 25.53 -9.92 5.45
CA PRO A 260 25.71 -9.26 6.74
C PRO A 260 25.04 -7.87 6.81
N ALA A 261 24.50 -7.54 7.98
CA ALA A 261 23.93 -6.21 8.22
C ALA A 261 25.01 -5.11 8.09
N PRO A 262 24.66 -3.92 7.60
CA PRO A 262 25.57 -2.78 7.54
C PRO A 262 26.19 -2.44 8.88
N TYR A 263 27.45 -2.01 8.87
CA TYR A 263 28.14 -1.62 10.09
C TYR A 263 27.42 -0.45 10.78
N ARG A 264 27.49 -0.40 12.10
CA ARG A 264 26.88 0.70 12.91
C ARG A 264 27.31 2.11 12.48
N LYS A 265 28.52 2.28 11.94
CA LYS A 265 29.00 3.56 11.40
C LYS A 265 28.21 3.97 10.16
N ASP A 266 27.90 3.00 9.29
CA ASP A 266 27.16 3.22 8.05
C ASP A 266 25.69 3.52 8.34
N VAL A 267 25.11 2.80 9.31
CA VAL A 267 23.74 3.09 9.81
C VAL A 267 23.65 4.52 10.35
N LYS A 268 24.65 4.97 11.13
CA LYS A 268 24.70 6.36 11.64
C LYS A 268 24.82 7.38 10.51
N TYR A 269 25.55 7.06 9.44
CA TYR A 269 25.62 7.90 8.26
C TYR A 269 24.25 8.05 7.60
N PHE A 270 23.54 6.95 7.36
CA PHE A 270 22.18 6.98 6.81
C PHE A 270 21.20 7.75 7.69
N VAL A 271 21.25 7.57 8.99
CA VAL A 271 20.42 8.35 9.93
C VAL A 271 20.74 9.84 9.85
N GLY A 272 22.02 10.20 9.65
CA GLY A 272 22.41 11.58 9.38
C GLY A 272 21.72 12.16 8.16
N ILE A 273 21.70 11.41 7.05
CA ILE A 273 20.98 11.79 5.82
C ILE A 273 19.47 11.90 6.08
N LEU A 274 18.88 10.98 6.84
CA LEU A 274 17.46 11.04 7.20
C LEU A 274 17.10 12.31 7.98
N PHE A 275 17.97 12.78 8.87
CA PHE A 275 17.76 14.06 9.56
C PHE A 275 17.77 15.26 8.61
N GLU A 276 18.58 15.25 7.53
CA GLU A 276 18.54 16.28 6.49
C GLU A 276 17.21 16.20 5.69
N TRP A 277 16.72 15.00 5.40
CA TRP A 277 15.41 14.80 4.77
C TRP A 277 14.26 15.30 5.66
N MET A 278 14.29 14.97 6.95
CA MET A 278 13.27 15.45 7.90
C MET A 278 13.29 16.98 8.03
N ALA A 279 14.48 17.58 8.09
CA ALA A 279 14.63 19.03 8.13
C ALA A 279 14.16 19.72 6.83
N TYR A 280 14.26 19.01 5.68
CA TYR A 280 13.77 19.48 4.40
C TYR A 280 12.23 19.44 4.26
N MET A 281 11.54 18.75 5.18
CA MET A 281 10.10 18.56 5.20
C MET A 281 9.49 19.11 6.50
N PRO A 282 9.59 20.44 6.77
CA PRO A 282 9.14 21.04 8.02
C PRO A 282 7.61 20.97 8.21
N GLU A 283 6.87 20.72 7.14
CA GLU A 283 5.43 20.46 7.17
C GLU A 283 5.08 19.10 7.81
N CYS A 284 6.02 18.15 7.83
CA CYS A 284 5.83 16.81 8.41
C CYS A 284 6.60 16.62 9.72
N PHE A 285 7.78 17.25 9.84
CA PHE A 285 8.74 16.99 10.91
C PHE A 285 9.28 18.27 11.54
N LYS A 286 9.31 18.29 12.85
CA LYS A 286 10.02 19.31 13.62
C LYS A 286 11.34 18.73 14.12
N VAL A 287 12.44 19.12 13.47
CA VAL A 287 13.79 18.73 13.89
C VAL A 287 14.32 19.77 14.88
N THR A 288 14.82 19.30 16.01
CA THR A 288 15.46 20.15 17.03
C THR A 288 16.86 19.63 17.32
N GLN A 289 17.80 20.55 17.63
CA GLN A 289 19.15 20.21 18.00
C GLN A 289 19.48 20.79 19.38
N HIS A 290 19.83 19.90 20.32
CA HIS A 290 20.33 20.28 21.63
C HIS A 290 21.76 19.84 21.76
N LYS A 291 22.71 20.81 21.80
CA LYS A 291 24.17 20.56 21.81
C LYS A 291 24.57 19.68 20.61
N ILE A 292 24.93 18.42 20.86
CA ILE A 292 25.32 17.43 19.83
C ILE A 292 24.23 16.43 19.49
N THR A 293 23.06 16.48 20.15
CA THR A 293 21.97 15.51 19.94
C THR A 293 20.89 16.15 19.09
N ARG A 294 20.55 15.49 17.97
CA ARG A 294 19.38 15.82 17.16
C ARG A 294 18.18 14.99 17.62
N SER A 295 17.01 15.59 17.64
CA SER A 295 15.73 14.91 17.87
C SER A 295 14.68 15.38 16.87
N VAL A 296 13.65 14.57 16.66
CA VAL A 296 12.58 14.84 15.72
C VAL A 296 11.23 14.52 16.37
N GLU A 297 10.24 15.35 16.07
CA GLU A 297 8.85 15.17 16.43
C GLU A 297 8.01 15.27 15.14
N MET A 298 6.92 14.52 15.06
CA MET A 298 5.94 14.73 13.99
C MET A 298 5.18 16.04 14.21
N VAL A 299 4.99 16.80 13.15
CA VAL A 299 4.08 17.95 13.17
C VAL A 299 2.66 17.41 13.11
N GLY A 300 1.87 17.57 14.18
CA GLY A 300 0.47 17.18 14.21
C GLY A 300 -0.30 18.02 13.19
N HIS A 301 -1.03 17.39 12.29
CA HIS A 301 -2.10 18.06 11.57
C HIS A 301 -3.28 18.15 12.53
N GLU A 302 -3.58 19.37 13.03
CA GLU A 302 -4.86 19.71 13.65
C GLU A 302 -6.01 19.56 12.66
#